data_858f249d203807105343ebfdb24497c1
#
_entry.id   858f249d203807105343ebfdb24497c1
#
_cell.length_a   1.000
_cell.length_b   1.000
_cell.length_c   1.000
_cell.angle_alpha   90.00
_cell.angle_beta   90.00
_cell.angle_gamma   90.00
#
_symmetry.space_group_name_H-M   'P 1'
#
loop_
_entity.id
_entity.type
_entity.pdbx_description
1 polymer ?
#
loop_
_entity_poly.entity_id
_entity_poly.type
_entity_poly.pdbx_seq_one_letter_code
_entity_poly.pdbx_strand_id
1 'polypeptide(L)'
;MGELHPETRAIRAGRADNDRALAPILWSSTTFVTPTVEEGRRMATTVGATRFYGRYGNPTVRAFEDAIAELEGAEAARAFASGMGAISALVFGLCSGGDHIVAQRQLYGGTKQLLVGACPRFGIDVTFVDATEPGAFAAAVEPGRTVLVLAETPANPRLDLADLGEVGAIAGPITVVDSTFATPLIQRPLDHGVDLVVHSATKGLGGHNDATLGVVAGSSELIDWLWSFAVLQGACASPYDAMNGLRGLRTLGVRLERQSASAQLLAAALEAHPAVAEVRYPGLDSHPQRALARTQMALPGSLVTFELAGGLEAGVAFVESLAVAQLATSLGGPETLVTHPASTTHVGLDPDELEAACISPGTIRLSVGLEHVDDLLADLGSALDRLDRPG
;
A
#
# COMPACT_ATOMS: atom_id res chain seq x y z
N MET A 1 12.98 -23.70 -18.66
CA MET A 1 12.05 -22.61 -18.97
C MET A 1 12.67 -21.37 -18.35
N GLY A 2 12.77 -20.26 -19.11
CA GLY A 2 13.23 -18.99 -18.53
C GLY A 2 12.28 -18.51 -17.42
N GLU A 3 12.70 -17.48 -16.70
CA GLU A 3 11.87 -16.86 -15.66
C GLU A 3 10.56 -16.31 -16.28
N LEU A 4 9.43 -16.57 -15.61
CA LEU A 4 8.11 -16.12 -16.10
C LEU A 4 7.94 -14.63 -15.83
N HIS A 5 7.30 -13.93 -16.76
CA HIS A 5 6.91 -12.54 -16.59
C HIS A 5 5.98 -12.35 -15.37
N PRO A 6 6.04 -11.17 -14.67
CA PRO A 6 5.25 -10.90 -13.46
C PRO A 6 3.74 -11.15 -13.64
N GLU A 7 3.16 -10.79 -14.78
CA GLU A 7 1.74 -10.99 -15.07
C GLU A 7 1.38 -12.48 -15.13
N THR A 8 2.27 -13.30 -15.70
CA THR A 8 2.09 -14.76 -15.74
C THR A 8 2.19 -15.35 -14.33
N ARG A 9 3.14 -14.86 -13.53
CA ARG A 9 3.26 -15.25 -12.11
C ARG A 9 2.00 -14.86 -11.33
N ALA A 10 1.47 -13.64 -11.49
CA ALA A 10 0.25 -13.19 -10.83
C ALA A 10 -0.98 -14.10 -11.12
N ILE A 11 -1.09 -14.63 -12.34
CA ILE A 11 -2.15 -15.57 -12.68
C ILE A 11 -1.96 -16.94 -12.03
N ARG A 12 -0.73 -17.39 -11.81
CA ARG A 12 -0.37 -18.77 -11.41
C ARG A 12 0.00 -18.94 -9.95
N ALA A 13 0.41 -17.88 -9.29
CA ALA A 13 0.88 -17.90 -7.91
C ALA A 13 -0.18 -18.42 -6.92
N GLY A 14 0.28 -18.98 -5.79
CA GLY A 14 -0.58 -19.49 -4.73
C GLY A 14 -1.38 -20.75 -5.06
N ARG A 15 -0.95 -21.56 -6.05
CA ARG A 15 -1.71 -22.75 -6.53
C ARG A 15 -1.12 -24.09 -6.11
N ALA A 16 -0.09 -24.13 -5.28
CA ALA A 16 0.59 -25.37 -4.93
C ALA A 16 -0.39 -26.44 -4.36
N ASP A 17 -1.31 -26.04 -3.48
CA ASP A 17 -2.27 -26.91 -2.81
C ASP A 17 -3.70 -26.80 -3.38
N ASN A 18 -3.85 -26.45 -4.64
CA ASN A 18 -5.15 -26.16 -5.25
C ASN A 18 -5.86 -27.40 -5.82
N ASP A 19 -5.41 -28.61 -5.48
CA ASP A 19 -5.98 -29.91 -5.88
C ASP A 19 -6.44 -29.96 -7.37
N ARG A 20 -5.62 -29.43 -8.29
CA ARG A 20 -5.86 -29.28 -9.72
C ARG A 20 -7.00 -28.32 -10.11
N ALA A 21 -7.63 -27.63 -9.15
CA ALA A 21 -8.63 -26.61 -9.46
C ALA A 21 -7.97 -25.39 -10.12
N LEU A 22 -8.61 -24.81 -11.13
CA LEU A 22 -8.13 -23.57 -11.75
C LEU A 22 -8.45 -22.33 -10.92
N ALA A 23 -9.59 -22.33 -10.22
CA ALA A 23 -9.94 -21.27 -9.28
C ALA A 23 -9.33 -21.56 -7.90
N PRO A 24 -8.98 -20.54 -7.10
CA PRO A 24 -8.61 -20.74 -5.70
C PRO A 24 -9.70 -21.47 -4.93
N ILE A 25 -9.31 -22.31 -3.95
CA ILE A 25 -10.26 -23.05 -3.10
C ILE A 25 -10.52 -22.25 -1.83
N LEU A 26 -11.79 -22.03 -1.50
CA LEU A 26 -12.18 -21.40 -0.24
C LEU A 26 -12.33 -22.44 0.88
N TRP A 27 -11.43 -22.36 1.85
CA TRP A 27 -11.51 -23.12 3.10
C TRP A 27 -12.11 -22.25 4.20
N SER A 28 -13.43 -22.31 4.38
CA SER A 28 -14.15 -21.49 5.37
C SER A 28 -14.06 -22.04 6.80
N SER A 29 -13.46 -23.22 7.00
CA SER A 29 -13.32 -23.82 8.32
C SER A 29 -12.33 -23.06 9.20
N THR A 30 -12.74 -22.82 10.46
CA THR A 30 -11.86 -22.25 11.49
C THR A 30 -11.15 -23.33 12.32
N THR A 31 -11.66 -24.56 12.31
CA THR A 31 -11.15 -25.65 13.13
C THR A 31 -11.05 -26.92 12.29
N PHE A 32 -9.98 -27.67 12.47
CA PHE A 32 -9.74 -28.93 11.77
C PHE A 32 -9.57 -30.07 12.76
N VAL A 33 -10.04 -31.25 12.39
CA VAL A 33 -9.87 -32.47 13.20
C VAL A 33 -8.40 -32.90 13.13
N THR A 34 -7.82 -33.19 14.30
CA THR A 34 -6.52 -33.84 14.41
C THR A 34 -6.72 -35.33 14.71
N PRO A 35 -6.21 -36.24 13.85
CA PRO A 35 -6.45 -37.69 13.99
C PRO A 35 -5.86 -38.26 15.27
N THR A 36 -4.75 -37.71 15.77
CA THR A 36 -4.07 -38.17 16.99
C THR A 36 -3.62 -37.00 17.86
N VAL A 37 -3.42 -37.25 19.18
CA VAL A 37 -2.85 -36.24 20.10
C VAL A 37 -1.44 -35.80 19.66
N GLU A 38 -0.65 -36.71 19.12
CA GLU A 38 0.71 -36.41 18.63
C GLU A 38 0.68 -35.47 17.44
N GLU A 39 -0.22 -35.68 16.48
CA GLU A 39 -0.42 -34.76 15.37
C GLU A 39 -0.94 -33.42 15.85
N GLY A 40 -1.89 -33.37 16.79
CA GLY A 40 -2.36 -32.15 17.42
C GLY A 40 -1.22 -31.36 18.08
N ARG A 41 -0.31 -32.04 18.80
CA ARG A 41 0.88 -31.43 19.40
C ARG A 41 1.79 -30.81 18.33
N ARG A 42 2.09 -31.57 17.27
CA ARG A 42 2.92 -31.11 16.15
C ARG A 42 2.31 -29.87 15.50
N MET A 43 1.02 -29.88 15.20
CA MET A 43 0.34 -28.73 14.58
C MET A 43 0.29 -27.51 15.50
N ALA A 44 0.12 -27.68 16.80
CA ALA A 44 0.11 -26.58 17.77
C ALA A 44 1.46 -25.86 17.89
N THR A 45 2.56 -26.54 17.55
CA THR A 45 3.94 -25.98 17.60
C THR A 45 4.50 -25.63 16.22
N THR A 46 3.76 -25.88 15.14
CA THR A 46 4.17 -25.55 13.78
C THR A 46 3.76 -24.11 13.45
N VAL A 47 4.73 -23.27 13.08
CA VAL A 47 4.49 -21.90 12.60
C VAL A 47 3.60 -21.96 11.36
N GLY A 48 2.52 -21.17 11.35
CA GLY A 48 1.62 -21.06 10.21
C GLY A 48 0.88 -22.36 9.85
N ALA A 49 0.65 -23.27 10.81
CA ALA A 49 -0.11 -24.51 10.58
C ALA A 49 -1.50 -24.18 10.00
N THR A 50 -1.75 -24.60 8.75
CA THR A 50 -2.95 -24.19 8.00
C THR A 50 -4.19 -25.04 8.30
N ARG A 51 -4.01 -26.24 8.88
CA ARG A 51 -5.09 -27.19 9.17
C ARG A 51 -5.14 -27.57 10.66
N PHE A 52 -5.08 -26.56 11.50
CA PHE A 52 -5.19 -26.70 12.95
C PHE A 52 -6.29 -25.77 13.50
N TYR A 53 -6.01 -24.48 13.55
CA TYR A 53 -6.95 -23.46 14.00
C TYR A 53 -6.74 -22.17 13.18
N GLY A 54 -7.84 -21.58 12.69
CA GLY A 54 -7.82 -20.50 11.69
C GLY A 54 -6.98 -19.28 12.07
N ARG A 55 -6.82 -18.98 13.37
CA ARG A 55 -5.94 -17.88 13.82
C ARG A 55 -4.44 -18.18 13.60
N TYR A 56 -4.05 -19.48 13.61
CA TYR A 56 -2.68 -19.92 13.32
C TYR A 56 -2.38 -19.90 11.82
N GLY A 57 -3.37 -20.30 11.01
CA GLY A 57 -3.29 -20.33 9.56
C GLY A 57 -4.53 -20.97 8.96
N ASN A 58 -4.73 -20.74 7.66
CA ASN A 58 -5.82 -21.30 6.88
C ASN A 58 -5.31 -21.60 5.46
N PRO A 59 -5.71 -22.68 4.78
CA PRO A 59 -5.16 -23.00 3.46
C PRO A 59 -5.42 -21.91 2.39
N THR A 60 -6.57 -21.23 2.42
CA THR A 60 -6.86 -20.12 1.49
C THR A 60 -5.97 -18.91 1.79
N VAL A 61 -5.79 -18.59 3.08
CA VAL A 61 -4.90 -17.50 3.51
C VAL A 61 -3.46 -17.80 3.11
N ARG A 62 -2.98 -19.03 3.32
CA ARG A 62 -1.65 -19.47 2.90
C ARG A 62 -1.46 -19.35 1.39
N ALA A 63 -2.44 -19.73 0.58
CA ALA A 63 -2.37 -19.58 -0.87
C ALA A 63 -2.20 -18.11 -1.30
N PHE A 64 -2.83 -17.16 -0.59
CA PHE A 64 -2.62 -15.74 -0.80
C PHE A 64 -1.23 -15.28 -0.35
N GLU A 65 -0.77 -15.72 0.83
CA GLU A 65 0.58 -15.44 1.35
C GLU A 65 1.66 -15.92 0.37
N ASP A 66 1.56 -17.17 -0.11
CA ASP A 66 2.49 -17.75 -1.09
C ASP A 66 2.47 -16.98 -2.42
N ALA A 67 1.30 -16.51 -2.85
CA ALA A 67 1.19 -15.71 -4.07
C ALA A 67 1.91 -14.35 -3.94
N ILE A 68 1.77 -13.68 -2.80
CA ILE A 68 2.47 -12.41 -2.55
C ILE A 68 3.97 -12.63 -2.43
N ALA A 69 4.41 -13.67 -1.68
CA ALA A 69 5.82 -14.00 -1.57
C ALA A 69 6.46 -14.25 -2.97
N GLU A 70 5.78 -15.01 -3.84
CA GLU A 70 6.25 -15.24 -5.22
C GLU A 70 6.34 -13.94 -6.03
N LEU A 71 5.36 -13.03 -5.91
CA LEU A 71 5.35 -11.78 -6.66
C LEU A 71 6.40 -10.78 -6.18
N GLU A 72 6.61 -10.68 -4.87
CA GLU A 72 7.62 -9.80 -4.28
C GLU A 72 9.06 -10.38 -4.39
N GLY A 73 9.20 -11.66 -4.72
CA GLY A 73 10.50 -12.36 -4.67
C GLY A 73 10.95 -12.62 -3.23
N ALA A 74 10.02 -12.70 -2.28
CA ALA A 74 10.26 -12.96 -0.88
C ALA A 74 10.34 -14.46 -0.58
N GLU A 75 11.00 -14.83 0.53
CA GLU A 75 11.01 -16.22 1.03
C GLU A 75 9.65 -16.61 1.64
N ALA A 76 8.96 -15.66 2.28
CA ALA A 76 7.67 -15.87 2.92
C ALA A 76 6.84 -14.58 2.96
N ALA A 77 5.53 -14.74 3.19
CA ALA A 77 4.64 -13.62 3.49
C ALA A 77 3.64 -14.00 4.60
N ARG A 78 3.08 -12.98 5.26
CA ARG A 78 2.04 -13.12 6.27
C ARG A 78 0.89 -12.16 6.02
N ALA A 79 -0.34 -12.69 5.96
CA ALA A 79 -1.55 -11.92 5.78
C ALA A 79 -2.19 -11.51 7.10
N PHE A 80 -2.80 -10.32 7.09
CA PHE A 80 -3.45 -9.67 8.22
C PHE A 80 -4.86 -9.21 7.84
N ALA A 81 -5.72 -8.97 8.83
CA ALA A 81 -7.08 -8.49 8.64
C ALA A 81 -7.18 -7.12 7.93
N SER A 82 -6.11 -6.34 7.90
CA SER A 82 -6.03 -5.05 7.22
C SER A 82 -4.58 -4.59 7.06
N GLY A 83 -4.32 -3.59 6.21
CA GLY A 83 -3.01 -2.93 6.13
C GLY A 83 -2.55 -2.37 7.47
N MET A 84 -3.46 -1.74 8.25
CA MET A 84 -3.12 -1.27 9.61
C MET A 84 -2.85 -2.41 10.59
N GLY A 85 -3.50 -3.57 10.42
CA GLY A 85 -3.17 -4.78 11.18
C GLY A 85 -1.73 -5.26 10.89
N ALA A 86 -1.28 -5.17 9.64
CA ALA A 86 0.08 -5.47 9.23
C ALA A 86 1.08 -4.45 9.81
N ILE A 87 0.82 -3.15 9.64
CA ILE A 87 1.68 -2.07 10.17
C ILE A 87 1.80 -2.15 11.71
N SER A 88 0.69 -2.37 12.43
CA SER A 88 0.73 -2.48 13.88
C SER A 88 1.49 -3.74 14.34
N ALA A 89 1.41 -4.84 13.58
CA ALA A 89 2.19 -6.04 13.86
C ALA A 89 3.70 -5.81 13.63
N LEU A 90 4.08 -5.07 12.59
CA LEU A 90 5.46 -4.65 12.36
C LEU A 90 5.98 -3.80 13.53
N VAL A 91 5.26 -2.75 13.89
CA VAL A 91 5.70 -1.83 14.95
C VAL A 91 5.78 -2.53 16.30
N PHE A 92 4.70 -3.14 16.77
CA PHE A 92 4.65 -3.73 18.12
C PHE A 92 5.19 -5.16 18.20
N GLY A 93 5.39 -5.82 17.08
CA GLY A 93 6.06 -7.13 17.03
C GLY A 93 7.57 -7.03 16.97
N LEU A 94 8.12 -5.94 16.43
CA LEU A 94 9.56 -5.75 16.29
C LEU A 94 10.14 -4.78 17.35
N CYS A 95 9.37 -3.81 17.84
CA CYS A 95 9.84 -2.79 18.78
C CYS A 95 9.33 -3.04 20.19
N SER A 96 10.13 -2.65 21.16
CA SER A 96 9.89 -2.70 22.61
C SER A 96 10.03 -1.30 23.22
N GLY A 97 9.66 -1.14 24.50
CA GLY A 97 9.87 0.12 25.22
C GLY A 97 11.35 0.49 25.32
N GLY A 98 11.68 1.71 24.92
CA GLY A 98 13.05 2.22 24.80
C GLY A 98 13.62 2.22 23.39
N ASP A 99 12.99 1.48 22.47
CA ASP A 99 13.40 1.44 21.07
C ASP A 99 13.02 2.71 20.30
N HIS A 100 13.68 2.91 19.18
CA HIS A 100 13.50 4.04 18.30
C HIS A 100 13.10 3.60 16.88
N ILE A 101 12.21 4.37 16.26
CA ILE A 101 11.78 4.21 14.87
C ILE A 101 12.16 5.46 14.07
N VAL A 102 12.77 5.29 12.92
CA VAL A 102 12.87 6.34 11.89
C VAL A 102 11.76 6.13 10.87
N ALA A 103 10.92 7.13 10.66
CA ALA A 103 9.82 7.06 9.71
C ALA A 103 9.81 8.28 8.79
N GLN A 104 9.37 8.11 7.55
CA GLN A 104 9.18 9.30 6.71
C GLN A 104 7.99 10.13 7.20
N ARG A 105 8.02 11.44 6.89
CA ARG A 105 6.96 12.38 7.26
C ARG A 105 5.72 12.21 6.38
N GLN A 106 5.94 11.92 5.11
CA GLN A 106 4.92 11.69 4.09
C GLN A 106 4.43 10.24 4.18
N LEU A 107 3.54 9.94 5.12
CA LEU A 107 2.94 8.62 5.33
C LEU A 107 1.43 8.65 5.27
N TYR A 108 0.84 7.51 5.00
CA TYR A 108 -0.58 7.31 5.22
C TYR A 108 -1.00 7.78 6.62
N GLY A 109 -2.09 8.56 6.70
CA GLY A 109 -2.53 9.19 7.95
C GLY A 109 -2.75 8.20 9.11
N GLY A 110 -3.25 6.97 8.83
CA GLY A 110 -3.39 5.93 9.85
C GLY A 110 -2.05 5.45 10.42
N THR A 111 -1.03 5.28 9.58
CA THR A 111 0.32 4.92 10.01
C THR A 111 0.93 6.05 10.85
N LYS A 112 0.81 7.30 10.40
CA LYS A 112 1.28 8.47 11.14
C LYS A 112 0.59 8.56 12.51
N GLN A 113 -0.73 8.37 12.57
CA GLN A 113 -1.49 8.38 13.82
C GLN A 113 -1.06 7.26 14.78
N LEU A 114 -0.76 6.05 14.27
CA LEU A 114 -0.21 4.96 15.07
C LEU A 114 1.13 5.36 15.70
N LEU A 115 2.04 5.91 14.88
CA LEU A 115 3.39 6.30 15.32
C LEU A 115 3.34 7.45 16.33
N VAL A 116 2.55 8.48 16.11
CA VAL A 116 2.44 9.65 16.99
C VAL A 116 1.60 9.36 18.23
N GLY A 117 0.48 8.65 18.09
CA GLY A 117 -0.50 8.48 19.16
C GLY A 117 -0.30 7.23 20.01
N ALA A 118 0.13 6.11 19.41
CA ALA A 118 0.25 4.85 20.12
C ALA A 118 1.69 4.55 20.58
N CYS A 119 2.70 4.74 19.74
CA CYS A 119 4.08 4.40 20.07
C CYS A 119 4.59 5.01 21.38
N PRO A 120 4.34 6.31 21.69
CA PRO A 120 4.78 6.89 22.97
C PRO A 120 4.15 6.22 24.20
N ARG A 121 2.94 5.68 24.08
CA ARG A 121 2.26 4.96 25.17
C ARG A 121 2.95 3.63 25.51
N PHE A 122 3.71 3.09 24.57
CA PHE A 122 4.51 1.88 24.74
C PHE A 122 6.00 2.17 24.94
N GLY A 123 6.36 3.46 25.10
CA GLY A 123 7.75 3.89 25.31
C GLY A 123 8.62 3.76 24.06
N ILE A 124 8.03 3.79 22.87
CA ILE A 124 8.74 3.75 21.58
C ILE A 124 8.84 5.17 21.06
N ASP A 125 10.06 5.64 20.79
CA ASP A 125 10.31 6.96 20.22
C ASP A 125 10.30 6.92 18.68
N VAL A 126 9.89 8.03 18.07
CA VAL A 126 9.80 8.12 16.60
C VAL A 126 10.42 9.44 16.12
N THR A 127 11.35 9.33 15.16
CA THR A 127 11.89 10.49 14.42
C THR A 127 11.33 10.47 12.99
N PHE A 128 10.73 11.60 12.60
CA PHE A 128 10.21 11.79 11.24
C PHE A 128 11.22 12.51 10.35
N VAL A 129 11.48 11.95 9.16
CA VAL A 129 12.40 12.52 8.16
C VAL A 129 11.65 12.83 6.86
N ASP A 130 12.20 13.73 6.05
CA ASP A 130 11.72 13.94 4.70
C ASP A 130 12.34 12.91 3.77
N ALA A 131 11.52 12.05 3.17
CA ALA A 131 11.98 10.96 2.30
C ALA A 131 12.54 11.47 0.95
N THR A 132 12.30 12.74 0.61
CA THR A 132 12.83 13.36 -0.62
C THR A 132 14.25 13.92 -0.45
N GLU A 133 14.72 14.04 0.79
CA GLU A 133 16.05 14.53 1.13
C GLU A 133 17.05 13.36 1.16
N PRO A 134 18.06 13.35 0.27
CA PRO A 134 19.03 12.26 0.22
C PRO A 134 19.75 12.03 1.55
N GLY A 135 19.82 10.77 1.99
CA GLY A 135 20.47 10.37 3.22
C GLY A 135 19.73 10.67 4.52
N ALA A 136 18.52 11.26 4.47
CA ALA A 136 17.76 11.68 5.65
C ALA A 136 17.44 10.50 6.60
N PHE A 137 17.06 9.34 6.05
CA PHE A 137 16.81 8.15 6.86
C PHE A 137 18.06 7.69 7.60
N ALA A 138 19.19 7.55 6.90
CA ALA A 138 20.44 7.08 7.49
C ALA A 138 20.97 8.04 8.57
N ALA A 139 20.83 9.35 8.34
CA ALA A 139 21.26 10.39 9.30
C ALA A 139 20.45 10.39 10.60
N ALA A 140 19.20 9.89 10.58
CA ALA A 140 18.33 9.83 11.75
C ALA A 140 18.48 8.52 12.55
N VAL A 141 19.24 7.54 12.04
CA VAL A 141 19.47 6.27 12.74
C VAL A 141 20.31 6.50 14.00
N GLU A 142 19.80 6.07 15.14
CA GLU A 142 20.51 6.03 16.42
C GLU A 142 21.12 4.62 16.62
N PRO A 143 22.45 4.44 16.48
CA PRO A 143 23.08 3.13 16.60
C PRO A 143 22.76 2.42 17.92
N GLY A 144 22.30 1.16 17.81
CA GLY A 144 21.93 0.35 18.98
C GLY A 144 20.57 0.67 19.61
N ARG A 145 19.84 1.66 19.07
CA ARG A 145 18.52 2.05 19.56
C ARG A 145 17.46 2.04 18.46
N THR A 146 17.78 2.47 17.25
CA THR A 146 16.86 2.38 16.12
C THR A 146 16.68 0.92 15.73
N VAL A 147 15.45 0.41 15.83
CA VAL A 147 15.07 -0.96 15.49
C VAL A 147 14.39 -1.01 14.11
N LEU A 148 13.65 0.04 13.75
CA LEU A 148 12.84 0.06 12.56
C LEU A 148 13.04 1.34 11.75
N VAL A 149 13.19 1.20 10.42
CA VAL A 149 13.07 2.29 9.44
C VAL A 149 11.84 2.01 8.60
N LEU A 150 10.90 2.96 8.57
CA LEU A 150 9.63 2.81 7.84
C LEU A 150 9.49 3.88 6.77
N ALA A 151 9.45 3.45 5.51
CA ALA A 151 9.20 4.30 4.34
C ALA A 151 7.89 3.90 3.65
N GLU A 152 7.32 4.82 2.86
CA GLU A 152 6.17 4.61 1.98
C GLU A 152 6.48 5.19 0.61
N THR A 153 6.39 4.40 -0.46
CA THR A 153 6.70 4.90 -1.80
C THR A 153 5.89 4.17 -2.88
N PRO A 154 5.20 4.91 -3.78
CA PRO A 154 4.92 6.35 -3.72
C PRO A 154 4.07 6.73 -2.50
N ALA A 155 4.32 7.92 -1.93
CA ALA A 155 3.71 8.36 -0.68
C ALA A 155 2.31 8.99 -0.87
N ASN A 156 1.42 8.73 0.06
CA ASN A 156 0.08 9.32 0.09
C ASN A 156 0.08 10.68 0.82
N PRO A 157 -0.51 11.77 0.25
CA PRO A 157 -1.21 11.80 -1.04
C PRO A 157 -0.35 12.29 -2.22
N ARG A 158 0.84 12.84 -1.99
CA ARG A 158 1.61 13.64 -2.97
C ARG A 158 2.37 12.84 -4.01
N LEU A 159 2.48 11.52 -3.84
CA LEU A 159 3.26 10.63 -4.71
C LEU A 159 4.77 10.93 -4.70
N ASP A 160 5.27 11.53 -3.61
CA ASP A 160 6.70 11.64 -3.38
C ASP A 160 7.32 10.24 -3.28
N LEU A 161 8.55 10.09 -3.75
CA LEU A 161 9.24 8.80 -3.80
C LEU A 161 10.36 8.75 -2.76
N ALA A 162 10.42 7.68 -1.98
CA ALA A 162 11.62 7.31 -1.24
C ALA A 162 12.55 6.51 -2.17
N ASP A 163 13.85 6.78 -2.11
CA ASP A 163 14.86 6.00 -2.84
C ASP A 163 15.02 4.64 -2.18
N LEU A 164 14.58 3.59 -2.88
CA LEU A 164 14.64 2.21 -2.37
C LEU A 164 16.07 1.73 -2.16
N GLY A 165 17.02 2.19 -2.99
CA GLY A 165 18.43 1.85 -2.83
C GLY A 165 19.04 2.48 -1.57
N GLU A 166 18.67 3.73 -1.26
CA GLU A 166 19.10 4.36 0.01
C GLU A 166 18.50 3.65 1.23
N VAL A 167 17.20 3.34 1.21
CA VAL A 167 16.52 2.64 2.32
C VAL A 167 17.12 1.25 2.52
N GLY A 168 17.30 0.48 1.46
CA GLY A 168 17.87 -0.87 1.54
C GLY A 168 19.36 -0.92 1.92
N ALA A 169 20.10 0.20 1.77
CA ALA A 169 21.50 0.30 2.18
C ALA A 169 21.67 0.61 3.69
N ILE A 170 20.60 0.90 4.43
CA ILE A 170 20.68 1.23 5.85
C ILE A 170 21.02 -0.03 6.65
N ALA A 171 22.16 0.00 7.34
CA ALA A 171 22.60 -1.12 8.15
C ALA A 171 22.21 -0.96 9.63
N GLY A 172 21.79 -2.04 10.25
CA GLY A 172 21.48 -2.14 11.68
C GLY A 172 19.99 -2.30 11.96
N PRO A 173 19.12 -1.30 11.74
CA PRO A 173 17.68 -1.46 11.90
C PRO A 173 17.07 -2.31 10.79
N ILE A 174 15.88 -2.87 11.05
CA ILE A 174 15.06 -3.52 10.03
C ILE A 174 14.42 -2.43 9.16
N THR A 175 14.58 -2.56 7.85
CA THR A 175 13.99 -1.63 6.87
C THR A 175 12.67 -2.16 6.35
N VAL A 176 11.63 -1.32 6.35
CA VAL A 176 10.28 -1.67 5.87
C VAL A 176 9.80 -0.62 4.89
N VAL A 177 9.26 -1.06 3.77
CA VAL A 177 8.63 -0.18 2.78
C VAL A 177 7.15 -0.54 2.63
N ASP A 178 6.26 0.43 2.85
CA ASP A 178 4.88 0.33 2.39
C ASP A 178 4.82 0.63 0.89
N SER A 179 4.58 -0.42 0.10
CA SER A 179 4.49 -0.36 -1.36
C SER A 179 3.05 -0.51 -1.87
N THR A 180 2.08 -0.11 -1.04
CA THR A 180 0.64 -0.25 -1.33
C THR A 180 0.23 0.39 -2.66
N PHE A 181 0.76 1.59 -2.97
CA PHE A 181 0.41 2.33 -4.18
C PHE A 181 1.00 1.72 -5.44
N ALA A 182 2.18 1.12 -5.32
CA ALA A 182 2.88 0.53 -6.46
C ALA A 182 2.45 -0.90 -6.76
N THR A 183 2.32 -1.76 -5.75
CA THR A 183 2.18 -3.22 -5.92
C THR A 183 3.47 -3.89 -6.46
N PRO A 184 3.66 -5.21 -6.32
CA PRO A 184 4.86 -5.90 -6.79
C PRO A 184 5.07 -5.89 -8.32
N LEU A 185 4.06 -5.48 -9.10
CA LEU A 185 4.19 -5.36 -10.55
C LEU A 185 4.75 -4.01 -11.00
N ILE A 186 4.73 -3.00 -10.12
CA ILE A 186 5.30 -1.67 -10.40
C ILE A 186 6.68 -1.54 -9.79
N GLN A 187 6.86 -1.93 -8.51
CA GLN A 187 8.18 -1.94 -7.87
C GLN A 187 8.27 -3.05 -6.82
N ARG A 188 9.48 -3.52 -6.57
CA ARG A 188 9.77 -4.56 -5.57
C ARG A 188 10.87 -4.07 -4.63
N PRO A 189 10.53 -3.58 -3.45
CA PRO A 189 11.50 -3.06 -2.49
C PRO A 189 12.59 -4.07 -2.08
N LEU A 190 12.25 -5.35 -2.01
CA LEU A 190 13.21 -6.41 -1.65
C LEU A 190 14.36 -6.54 -2.65
N ASP A 191 14.14 -6.26 -3.94
CA ASP A 191 15.20 -6.26 -4.97
C ASP A 191 16.24 -5.15 -4.75
N HIS A 192 15.94 -4.17 -3.91
CA HIS A 192 16.81 -3.05 -3.54
C HIS A 192 17.48 -3.22 -2.16
N GLY A 193 17.33 -4.40 -1.52
CA GLY A 193 17.94 -4.69 -0.22
C GLY A 193 17.09 -4.29 0.99
N VAL A 194 15.85 -3.88 0.80
CA VAL A 194 14.88 -3.65 1.88
C VAL A 194 14.52 -5.00 2.53
N ASP A 195 14.43 -5.07 3.87
CA ASP A 195 14.18 -6.32 4.60
C ASP A 195 12.75 -6.82 4.50
N LEU A 196 11.78 -5.91 4.59
CA LEU A 196 10.35 -6.22 4.58
C LEU A 196 9.57 -5.25 3.69
N VAL A 197 8.61 -5.79 2.96
CA VAL A 197 7.61 -4.99 2.25
C VAL A 197 6.22 -5.23 2.84
N VAL A 198 5.45 -4.16 3.00
CA VAL A 198 4.06 -4.22 3.47
C VAL A 198 3.11 -3.65 2.42
N HIS A 199 1.93 -4.23 2.33
CA HIS A 199 0.84 -3.72 1.50
C HIS A 199 -0.48 -3.74 2.26
N SER A 200 -1.27 -2.70 2.07
CA SER A 200 -2.72 -2.80 2.21
C SER A 200 -3.27 -3.51 0.98
N ALA A 201 -3.41 -4.83 1.06
CA ALA A 201 -3.93 -5.63 -0.05
C ALA A 201 -5.42 -5.34 -0.35
N THR A 202 -6.09 -4.59 0.51
CA THR A 202 -7.38 -3.94 0.30
C THR A 202 -7.42 -3.12 -0.99
N LYS A 203 -6.27 -2.58 -1.41
CA LYS A 203 -6.11 -1.62 -2.51
C LYS A 203 -5.88 -2.35 -3.84
N GLY A 204 -4.91 -1.92 -4.62
CA GLY A 204 -4.62 -2.46 -5.95
C GLY A 204 -4.46 -3.97 -6.04
N LEU A 205 -3.94 -4.65 -5.00
CA LEU A 205 -3.79 -6.10 -4.99
C LEU A 205 -5.16 -6.82 -5.05
N GLY A 206 -6.09 -6.49 -4.16
CA GLY A 206 -7.48 -6.97 -4.21
C GLY A 206 -8.22 -6.37 -5.42
N GLY A 207 -8.15 -5.06 -5.58
CA GLY A 207 -8.49 -4.33 -6.78
C GLY A 207 -9.96 -4.35 -7.19
N HIS A 208 -10.90 -4.67 -6.27
CA HIS A 208 -12.33 -4.77 -6.56
C HIS A 208 -13.21 -4.18 -5.44
N ASN A 209 -12.63 -3.44 -4.48
CA ASN A 209 -13.34 -2.80 -3.35
C ASN A 209 -14.15 -3.77 -2.46
N ASP A 210 -13.79 -5.07 -2.44
CA ASP A 210 -14.54 -6.17 -1.82
C ASP A 210 -13.73 -7.00 -0.81
N ALA A 211 -12.55 -6.52 -0.41
CA ALA A 211 -11.70 -7.17 0.59
C ALA A 211 -11.07 -6.14 1.53
N THR A 212 -10.94 -6.48 2.80
CA THR A 212 -10.10 -5.76 3.76
C THR A 212 -8.95 -6.65 4.16
N LEU A 213 -7.72 -6.35 3.69
CA LEU A 213 -6.60 -7.28 3.80
C LEU A 213 -5.27 -6.51 3.89
N GLY A 214 -4.35 -7.01 4.71
CA GLY A 214 -2.95 -6.55 4.76
C GLY A 214 -2.01 -7.71 4.52
N VAL A 215 -0.77 -7.43 4.11
CA VAL A 215 0.26 -8.47 3.96
C VAL A 215 1.65 -7.86 4.17
N VAL A 216 2.54 -8.65 4.80
CA VAL A 216 3.98 -8.36 4.91
C VAL A 216 4.72 -9.50 4.24
N ALA A 217 5.75 -9.19 3.45
CA ALA A 217 6.62 -10.18 2.82
C ALA A 217 8.10 -9.86 3.07
N GLY A 218 8.94 -10.90 3.15
CA GLY A 218 10.37 -10.78 3.39
C GLY A 218 11.03 -12.13 3.67
N SER A 219 12.09 -12.14 4.50
CA SER A 219 12.76 -13.39 4.91
C SER A 219 11.85 -14.27 5.77
N SER A 220 12.02 -15.57 5.68
CA SER A 220 11.25 -16.54 6.49
C SER A 220 11.43 -16.29 7.99
N GLU A 221 12.62 -15.91 8.43
CA GLU A 221 12.93 -15.63 9.84
C GLU A 221 12.08 -14.48 10.39
N LEU A 222 12.04 -13.34 9.69
CA LEU A 222 11.25 -12.18 10.09
C LEU A 222 9.74 -12.44 10.01
N ILE A 223 9.28 -13.17 9.00
CA ILE A 223 7.87 -13.52 8.84
C ILE A 223 7.41 -14.50 9.92
N ASP A 224 8.23 -15.45 10.33
CA ASP A 224 7.94 -16.37 11.44
C ASP A 224 7.90 -15.66 12.79
N TRP A 225 8.78 -14.67 12.99
CA TRP A 225 8.73 -13.79 14.15
C TRP A 225 7.42 -13.01 14.20
N LEU A 226 7.05 -12.36 13.10
CA LEU A 226 5.79 -11.61 12.99
C LEU A 226 4.56 -12.50 13.17
N TRP A 227 4.60 -13.75 12.70
CA TRP A 227 3.52 -14.71 12.92
C TRP A 227 3.26 -14.94 14.40
N SER A 228 4.31 -15.11 15.20
CA SER A 228 4.21 -15.31 16.64
C SER A 228 3.46 -14.18 17.32
N PHE A 229 3.73 -12.95 16.95
CA PHE A 229 3.03 -11.77 17.45
C PHE A 229 1.60 -11.66 16.89
N ALA A 230 1.41 -11.87 15.59
CA ALA A 230 0.12 -11.79 14.90
C ALA A 230 -0.94 -12.75 15.50
N VAL A 231 -0.52 -13.96 15.88
CA VAL A 231 -1.39 -14.94 16.55
C VAL A 231 -1.90 -14.42 17.89
N LEU A 232 -1.08 -13.67 18.64
CA LEU A 232 -1.47 -13.08 19.93
C LEU A 232 -2.27 -11.80 19.74
N GLN A 233 -1.88 -10.95 18.81
CA GLN A 233 -2.56 -9.71 18.44
C GLN A 233 -3.97 -9.97 17.92
N GLY A 234 -4.16 -11.07 17.16
CA GLY A 234 -5.44 -11.48 16.64
C GLY A 234 -5.86 -10.82 15.32
N ALA A 235 -5.04 -9.98 14.71
CA ALA A 235 -5.32 -9.34 13.41
C ALA A 235 -5.12 -10.32 12.23
N CYS A 236 -5.64 -11.54 12.35
CA CYS A 236 -5.52 -12.58 11.33
C CYS A 236 -6.47 -12.34 10.15
N ALA A 237 -5.98 -12.64 8.94
CA ALA A 237 -6.77 -12.49 7.72
C ALA A 237 -7.95 -13.47 7.66
N SER A 238 -9.07 -13.00 7.13
CA SER A 238 -10.22 -13.83 6.79
C SER A 238 -9.94 -14.65 5.53
N PRO A 239 -10.32 -15.94 5.47
CA PRO A 239 -10.20 -16.73 4.24
C PRO A 239 -11.06 -16.17 3.09
N TYR A 240 -12.14 -15.46 3.38
CA TYR A 240 -12.97 -14.81 2.37
C TYR A 240 -12.24 -13.63 1.73
N ASP A 241 -11.62 -12.76 2.52
CA ASP A 241 -10.83 -11.64 2.02
C ASP A 241 -9.57 -12.14 1.28
N ALA A 242 -8.91 -13.18 1.80
CA ALA A 242 -7.78 -13.81 1.13
C ALA A 242 -8.16 -14.42 -0.24
N MET A 243 -9.37 -15.01 -0.34
CA MET A 243 -9.92 -15.51 -1.60
C MET A 243 -10.13 -14.37 -2.60
N ASN A 244 -10.72 -13.25 -2.16
CA ASN A 244 -10.91 -12.06 -2.99
C ASN A 244 -9.56 -11.47 -3.41
N GLY A 245 -8.58 -11.40 -2.50
CA GLY A 245 -7.21 -11.02 -2.79
C GLY A 245 -6.56 -11.88 -3.89
N LEU A 246 -6.62 -13.22 -3.76
CA LEU A 246 -6.14 -14.16 -4.77
C LEU A 246 -6.81 -13.97 -6.13
N ARG A 247 -8.12 -13.73 -6.14
CA ARG A 247 -8.88 -13.44 -7.35
C ARG A 247 -8.41 -12.14 -7.98
N GLY A 248 -8.19 -11.10 -7.16
CA GLY A 248 -7.70 -9.79 -7.59
C GLY A 248 -6.31 -9.85 -8.23
N LEU A 249 -5.38 -10.61 -7.66
CA LEU A 249 -4.03 -10.79 -8.21
C LEU A 249 -4.04 -11.30 -9.65
N ARG A 250 -4.99 -12.16 -10.01
CA ARG A 250 -5.06 -12.78 -11.35
C ARG A 250 -5.37 -11.80 -12.48
N THR A 251 -5.87 -10.62 -12.16
CA THR A 251 -6.14 -9.52 -13.10
C THR A 251 -5.29 -8.29 -12.84
N LEU A 252 -4.33 -8.38 -11.92
CA LEU A 252 -3.53 -7.23 -11.49
C LEU A 252 -2.80 -6.58 -12.67
N GLY A 253 -2.12 -7.36 -13.53
CA GLY A 253 -1.37 -6.84 -14.68
C GLY A 253 -2.24 -6.01 -15.61
N VAL A 254 -3.34 -6.59 -16.13
CA VAL A 254 -4.21 -5.86 -17.08
C VAL A 254 -4.89 -4.65 -16.46
N ARG A 255 -5.18 -4.67 -15.13
CA ARG A 255 -5.73 -3.50 -14.45
C ARG A 255 -4.70 -2.38 -14.35
N LEU A 256 -3.49 -2.69 -13.88
CA LEU A 256 -2.43 -1.71 -13.73
C LEU A 256 -2.00 -1.07 -15.05
N GLU A 257 -1.85 -1.87 -16.11
CA GLU A 257 -1.55 -1.35 -17.45
C GLU A 257 -2.61 -0.36 -17.92
N ARG A 258 -3.89 -0.74 -17.83
CA ARG A 258 -5.01 0.11 -18.23
C ARG A 258 -5.11 1.37 -17.38
N GLN A 259 -5.04 1.22 -16.06
CA GLN A 259 -5.12 2.32 -15.12
C GLN A 259 -3.95 3.31 -15.29
N SER A 260 -2.70 2.80 -15.43
CA SER A 260 -1.53 3.66 -15.65
C SER A 260 -1.59 4.40 -16.98
N ALA A 261 -2.05 3.74 -18.05
CA ALA A 261 -2.21 4.39 -19.36
C ALA A 261 -3.26 5.52 -19.30
N SER A 262 -4.40 5.28 -18.65
CA SER A 262 -5.42 6.29 -18.44
C SER A 262 -4.93 7.43 -17.53
N ALA A 263 -4.23 7.11 -16.44
CA ALA A 263 -3.66 8.09 -15.51
C ALA A 263 -2.65 9.02 -16.19
N GLN A 264 -1.83 8.49 -17.10
CA GLN A 264 -0.89 9.31 -17.87
C GLN A 264 -1.58 10.37 -18.73
N LEU A 265 -2.69 9.99 -19.39
CA LEU A 265 -3.45 10.93 -20.24
C LEU A 265 -4.18 11.97 -19.38
N LEU A 266 -4.79 11.54 -18.27
CA LEU A 266 -5.48 12.43 -17.34
C LEU A 266 -4.49 13.42 -16.69
N ALA A 267 -3.33 12.94 -16.23
CA ALA A 267 -2.31 13.79 -15.62
C ALA A 267 -1.81 14.88 -16.60
N ALA A 268 -1.57 14.52 -17.86
CA ALA A 268 -1.16 15.48 -18.87
C ALA A 268 -2.25 16.52 -19.19
N ALA A 269 -3.52 16.09 -19.22
CA ALA A 269 -4.64 17.01 -19.44
C ALA A 269 -4.84 17.95 -18.25
N LEU A 270 -4.72 17.44 -17.01
CA LEU A 270 -4.79 18.25 -15.79
C LEU A 270 -3.66 19.27 -15.72
N GLU A 271 -2.42 18.90 -16.08
CA GLU A 271 -1.26 19.80 -16.08
C GLU A 271 -1.42 20.97 -17.06
N ALA A 272 -2.13 20.76 -18.16
CA ALA A 272 -2.41 21.78 -19.17
C ALA A 272 -3.58 22.71 -18.80
N HIS A 273 -4.35 22.41 -17.75
CA HIS A 273 -5.58 23.16 -17.42
C HIS A 273 -5.29 24.35 -16.50
N PRO A 274 -5.80 25.58 -16.81
CA PRO A 274 -5.48 26.81 -16.07
C PRO A 274 -5.96 26.81 -14.60
N ALA A 275 -7.01 26.06 -14.26
CA ALA A 275 -7.49 25.95 -12.89
C ALA A 275 -6.61 25.04 -12.01
N VAL A 276 -5.65 24.31 -12.59
CA VAL A 276 -4.73 23.41 -11.90
C VAL A 276 -3.39 24.11 -11.69
N ALA A 277 -2.96 24.22 -10.45
CA ALA A 277 -1.70 24.88 -10.09
C ALA A 277 -0.50 23.92 -10.17
N GLU A 278 -0.66 22.67 -9.81
CA GLU A 278 0.39 21.64 -9.82
C GLU A 278 -0.22 20.26 -10.08
N VAL A 279 0.52 19.40 -10.78
CA VAL A 279 0.19 17.97 -10.91
C VAL A 279 1.37 17.13 -10.42
N ARG A 280 1.10 16.21 -9.54
CA ARG A 280 2.06 15.20 -9.06
C ARG A 280 1.70 13.82 -9.63
N TYR A 281 2.50 13.37 -10.57
CA TYR A 281 2.37 12.04 -11.17
C TYR A 281 3.73 11.54 -11.64
N PRO A 282 4.21 10.38 -11.19
CA PRO A 282 5.56 9.88 -11.52
C PRO A 282 5.81 9.71 -13.03
N GLY A 283 4.73 9.67 -13.83
CA GLY A 283 4.76 9.59 -15.30
C GLY A 283 5.04 10.90 -16.03
N LEU A 284 4.86 12.06 -15.40
CA LEU A 284 5.12 13.38 -16.01
C LEU A 284 6.59 13.78 -15.91
N ASP A 285 7.08 14.50 -16.90
CA ASP A 285 8.45 15.03 -16.87
C ASP A 285 8.61 16.17 -15.85
N SER A 286 7.52 16.83 -15.46
CA SER A 286 7.46 17.83 -14.39
C SER A 286 7.56 17.25 -12.97
N HIS A 287 7.40 15.93 -12.79
CA HIS A 287 7.51 15.32 -11.47
C HIS A 287 8.95 15.47 -10.94
N PRO A 288 9.16 16.05 -9.72
CA PRO A 288 10.50 16.36 -9.21
C PRO A 288 11.44 15.15 -9.17
N GLN A 289 10.88 13.95 -8.93
CA GLN A 289 11.64 12.71 -8.82
C GLN A 289 11.43 11.80 -10.05
N ARG A 290 11.19 12.39 -11.24
CA ARG A 290 10.98 11.65 -12.50
C ARG A 290 12.13 10.68 -12.82
N ALA A 291 13.37 11.10 -12.55
CA ALA A 291 14.53 10.25 -12.76
C ALA A 291 14.51 9.00 -11.89
N LEU A 292 14.19 9.17 -10.59
CA LEU A 292 14.07 8.07 -9.63
C LEU A 292 12.91 7.14 -10.00
N ALA A 293 11.75 7.71 -10.39
CA ALA A 293 10.62 6.90 -10.86
C ALA A 293 11.00 5.96 -12.01
N ARG A 294 11.79 6.45 -12.99
CA ARG A 294 12.25 5.64 -14.13
C ARG A 294 13.20 4.51 -13.75
N THR A 295 13.89 4.61 -12.63
CA THR A 295 14.85 3.57 -12.19
C THR A 295 14.22 2.49 -11.33
N GLN A 296 13.21 2.84 -10.50
CA GLN A 296 12.64 1.90 -9.54
C GLN A 296 11.21 1.45 -9.84
N MET A 297 10.52 2.09 -10.81
CA MET A 297 9.13 1.77 -11.14
C MET A 297 8.99 1.28 -12.58
N ALA A 298 8.36 0.12 -12.78
CA ALA A 298 8.06 -0.41 -14.12
C ALA A 298 6.94 0.35 -14.83
N LEU A 299 5.97 0.88 -14.08
CA LEU A 299 4.87 1.73 -14.53
C LEU A 299 4.73 2.91 -13.58
N PRO A 300 4.23 4.08 -14.04
CA PRO A 300 4.05 5.25 -13.17
C PRO A 300 2.88 5.15 -12.19
N GLY A 301 2.03 4.11 -12.30
CA GLY A 301 0.93 3.83 -11.39
C GLY A 301 -0.40 4.46 -11.79
N SER A 302 -1.42 4.23 -10.95
CA SER A 302 -2.81 4.61 -11.21
C SER A 302 -3.29 5.83 -10.43
N LEU A 303 -2.41 6.44 -9.62
CA LEU A 303 -2.77 7.58 -8.77
C LEU A 303 -2.22 8.86 -9.36
N VAL A 304 -3.06 9.90 -9.40
CA VAL A 304 -2.70 11.25 -9.79
C VAL A 304 -3.10 12.19 -8.67
N THR A 305 -2.19 13.04 -8.22
CA THR A 305 -2.50 14.11 -7.28
C THR A 305 -2.31 15.45 -7.97
N PHE A 306 -3.20 16.38 -7.73
CA PHE A 306 -3.10 17.73 -8.29
C PHE A 306 -3.66 18.77 -7.32
N GLU A 307 -3.28 20.02 -7.52
CA GLU A 307 -3.70 21.15 -6.71
C GLU A 307 -4.54 22.12 -7.54
N LEU A 308 -5.70 22.50 -7.02
CA LEU A 308 -6.56 23.51 -7.60
C LEU A 308 -6.15 24.90 -7.09
N ALA A 309 -6.00 25.86 -8.00
CA ALA A 309 -5.58 27.23 -7.70
C ALA A 309 -6.57 27.97 -6.77
N GLY A 310 -7.86 27.59 -6.78
CA GLY A 310 -8.91 28.17 -5.93
C GLY A 310 -8.98 27.60 -4.51
N GLY A 311 -8.03 26.75 -4.10
CA GLY A 311 -7.94 26.24 -2.73
C GLY A 311 -9.13 25.38 -2.31
N LEU A 312 -9.52 25.50 -1.03
CA LEU A 312 -10.55 24.65 -0.39
C LEU A 312 -11.91 24.68 -1.12
N GLU A 313 -12.40 25.88 -1.44
CA GLU A 313 -13.71 26.04 -2.08
C GLU A 313 -13.73 25.40 -3.48
N ALA A 314 -12.67 25.61 -4.26
CA ALA A 314 -12.52 24.97 -5.55
C ALA A 314 -12.44 23.46 -5.44
N GLY A 315 -11.71 22.95 -4.44
CA GLY A 315 -11.63 21.50 -4.17
C GLY A 315 -12.98 20.87 -3.90
N VAL A 316 -13.79 21.47 -3.03
CA VAL A 316 -15.14 21.00 -2.73
C VAL A 316 -16.05 21.08 -3.97
N ALA A 317 -16.08 22.22 -4.65
CA ALA A 317 -16.92 22.42 -5.84
C ALA A 317 -16.54 21.42 -6.96
N PHE A 318 -15.24 21.15 -7.14
CA PHE A 318 -14.77 20.20 -8.12
C PHE A 318 -15.29 18.79 -7.82
N VAL A 319 -15.03 18.25 -6.62
CA VAL A 319 -15.38 16.84 -6.31
C VAL A 319 -16.89 16.60 -6.28
N GLU A 320 -17.70 17.62 -5.90
CA GLU A 320 -19.14 17.52 -5.89
C GLU A 320 -19.79 17.66 -7.29
N SER A 321 -19.04 18.16 -8.28
CA SER A 321 -19.54 18.36 -9.65
C SER A 321 -19.27 17.20 -10.59
N LEU A 322 -18.48 16.20 -10.17
CA LEU A 322 -18.15 15.03 -10.97
C LEU A 322 -19.36 14.11 -11.15
N ALA A 323 -19.45 13.50 -12.33
CA ALA A 323 -20.55 12.60 -12.69
C ALA A 323 -20.10 11.13 -12.88
N VAL A 324 -18.85 10.91 -13.31
CA VAL A 324 -18.27 9.57 -13.54
C VAL A 324 -17.36 9.19 -12.37
N ALA A 325 -16.36 10.02 -12.07
CA ALA A 325 -15.49 9.79 -10.91
C ALA A 325 -16.27 9.95 -9.61
N GLN A 326 -16.08 9.03 -8.67
CA GLN A 326 -16.86 8.95 -7.43
C GLN A 326 -16.10 9.55 -6.24
N LEU A 327 -16.75 10.46 -5.50
CA LEU A 327 -16.21 10.95 -4.23
C LEU A 327 -16.28 9.83 -3.18
N ALA A 328 -15.15 9.17 -2.96
CA ALA A 328 -15.02 8.09 -2.00
C ALA A 328 -13.60 7.97 -1.47
N THR A 329 -13.47 7.39 -0.29
CA THR A 329 -12.16 6.96 0.26
C THR A 329 -11.69 5.70 -0.44
N SER A 330 -10.45 5.27 -0.17
CA SER A 330 -9.80 4.13 -0.79
C SER A 330 -9.17 4.43 -2.15
N LEU A 331 -8.76 3.40 -2.88
CA LEU A 331 -8.08 3.47 -4.18
C LEU A 331 -7.86 2.08 -4.79
N GLY A 332 -7.46 2.03 -6.05
CA GLY A 332 -6.99 0.82 -6.73
C GLY A 332 -8.09 -0.15 -7.19
N GLY A 333 -9.35 0.24 -7.05
CA GLY A 333 -10.51 -0.49 -7.58
C GLY A 333 -10.74 -0.27 -9.07
N PRO A 334 -11.80 -0.87 -9.65
CA PRO A 334 -12.17 -0.67 -11.04
C PRO A 334 -12.84 0.69 -11.30
N GLU A 335 -13.44 1.29 -10.27
CA GLU A 335 -14.03 2.63 -10.35
C GLU A 335 -12.98 3.71 -10.11
N THR A 336 -13.10 4.83 -10.83
CA THR A 336 -12.31 6.03 -10.56
C THR A 336 -12.84 6.73 -9.31
N LEU A 337 -11.96 6.83 -8.29
CA LEU A 337 -12.27 7.47 -7.02
C LEU A 337 -11.52 8.80 -6.90
N VAL A 338 -12.21 9.80 -6.38
CA VAL A 338 -11.64 11.10 -6.05
C VAL A 338 -11.71 11.33 -4.55
N THR A 339 -10.68 11.94 -3.99
CA THR A 339 -10.64 12.42 -2.60
C THR A 339 -10.15 13.86 -2.57
N HIS A 340 -10.75 14.67 -1.72
CA HIS A 340 -10.26 15.98 -1.32
C HIS A 340 -9.73 15.86 0.11
N PRO A 341 -8.40 15.64 0.32
CA PRO A 341 -7.82 15.29 1.62
C PRO A 341 -8.18 16.28 2.73
N ALA A 342 -8.12 17.59 2.46
CA ALA A 342 -8.41 18.62 3.45
C ALA A 342 -9.85 18.54 4.01
N SER A 343 -10.83 18.11 3.19
CA SER A 343 -12.25 17.99 3.62
C SER A 343 -12.64 16.59 4.09
N THR A 344 -11.79 15.56 3.91
CA THR A 344 -12.15 14.16 4.17
C THR A 344 -11.12 13.44 5.03
N THR A 345 -10.06 12.91 4.43
CA THR A 345 -9.09 12.03 5.12
C THR A 345 -8.20 12.75 6.12
N HIS A 346 -8.07 14.08 6.02
CA HIS A 346 -7.23 14.93 6.89
C HIS A 346 -8.04 16.07 7.54
N VAL A 347 -9.37 15.99 7.55
CA VAL A 347 -10.27 17.00 8.13
C VAL A 347 -10.00 17.31 9.61
N GLY A 348 -9.34 16.44 10.34
CA GLY A 348 -8.98 16.63 11.75
C GLY A 348 -7.65 17.35 11.98
N LEU A 349 -6.89 17.66 10.91
CA LEU A 349 -5.63 18.37 11.00
C LEU A 349 -5.87 19.88 10.95
N ASP A 350 -5.13 20.64 11.77
CA ASP A 350 -5.13 22.09 11.66
C ASP A 350 -4.31 22.58 10.44
N PRO A 351 -4.36 23.89 10.07
CA PRO A 351 -3.62 24.40 8.92
C PRO A 351 -2.10 24.15 8.97
N ASP A 352 -1.48 24.25 10.15
CA ASP A 352 -0.03 24.05 10.31
C ASP A 352 0.32 22.55 10.15
N GLU A 353 -0.56 21.66 10.61
CA GLU A 353 -0.42 20.22 10.44
C GLU A 353 -0.61 19.79 8.99
N LEU A 354 -1.55 20.40 8.26
CA LEU A 354 -1.73 20.19 6.81
C LEU A 354 -0.49 20.66 6.04
N GLU A 355 0.04 21.84 6.36
CA GLU A 355 1.28 22.35 5.76
C GLU A 355 2.46 21.43 6.05
N ALA A 356 2.61 20.97 7.30
CA ALA A 356 3.64 20.02 7.69
C ALA A 356 3.51 18.65 6.98
N ALA A 357 2.30 18.28 6.56
CA ALA A 357 2.03 17.12 5.73
C ALA A 357 2.17 17.40 4.22
N CYS A 358 2.51 18.64 3.85
CA CYS A 358 2.57 19.13 2.47
C CYS A 358 1.23 18.93 1.72
N ILE A 359 0.11 19.13 2.39
CA ILE A 359 -1.24 19.03 1.82
C ILE A 359 -1.82 20.43 1.74
N SER A 360 -1.97 20.97 0.52
CA SER A 360 -2.65 22.25 0.33
C SER A 360 -4.17 22.10 0.44
N PRO A 361 -4.89 23.18 0.77
CA PRO A 361 -6.37 23.14 0.81
C PRO A 361 -7.02 22.75 -0.52
N GLY A 362 -6.33 22.96 -1.66
CA GLY A 362 -6.81 22.60 -3.00
C GLY A 362 -6.35 21.23 -3.50
N THR A 363 -5.69 20.43 -2.66
CA THR A 363 -5.18 19.11 -3.06
C THR A 363 -6.30 18.13 -3.37
N ILE A 364 -6.26 17.56 -4.56
CA ILE A 364 -7.15 16.47 -5.01
C ILE A 364 -6.30 15.23 -5.29
N ARG A 365 -6.73 14.07 -4.82
CA ARG A 365 -6.14 12.78 -5.19
C ARG A 365 -7.14 11.98 -6.00
N LEU A 366 -6.75 11.60 -7.20
CA LEU A 366 -7.51 10.76 -8.12
C LEU A 366 -6.90 9.35 -8.13
N SER A 367 -7.72 8.33 -7.88
CA SER A 367 -7.39 6.92 -8.10
C SER A 367 -8.09 6.47 -9.38
N VAL A 368 -7.33 6.36 -10.46
CA VAL A 368 -7.87 6.08 -11.79
C VAL A 368 -8.33 4.63 -11.90
N GLY A 369 -9.57 4.43 -12.32
CA GLY A 369 -10.23 3.15 -12.52
C GLY A 369 -10.04 2.59 -13.94
N LEU A 370 -11.04 1.84 -14.38
CA LEU A 370 -11.04 1.13 -15.67
C LEU A 370 -12.03 1.71 -16.69
N GLU A 371 -12.71 2.79 -16.34
CA GLU A 371 -13.64 3.49 -17.24
C GLU A 371 -12.92 3.93 -18.52
N HIS A 372 -13.68 4.27 -19.55
CA HIS A 372 -13.10 4.80 -20.78
C HIS A 372 -12.45 6.15 -20.51
N VAL A 373 -11.21 6.33 -20.93
CA VAL A 373 -10.42 7.53 -20.59
C VAL A 373 -11.06 8.81 -21.13
N ASP A 374 -11.73 8.77 -22.29
CA ASP A 374 -12.41 9.93 -22.85
C ASP A 374 -13.60 10.38 -22.00
N ASP A 375 -14.31 9.45 -21.34
CA ASP A 375 -15.39 9.77 -20.41
C ASP A 375 -14.83 10.46 -19.16
N LEU A 376 -13.70 9.98 -18.65
CA LEU A 376 -13.00 10.60 -17.51
C LEU A 376 -12.44 11.99 -17.87
N LEU A 377 -11.84 12.14 -19.07
CA LEU A 377 -11.36 13.45 -19.56
C LEU A 377 -12.50 14.46 -19.68
N ALA A 378 -13.64 14.03 -20.21
CA ALA A 378 -14.83 14.87 -20.34
C ALA A 378 -15.41 15.27 -18.95
N ASP A 379 -15.46 14.32 -18.00
CA ASP A 379 -15.96 14.53 -16.64
C ASP A 379 -15.09 15.52 -15.88
N LEU A 380 -13.78 15.27 -15.80
CA LEU A 380 -12.83 16.15 -15.11
C LEU A 380 -12.74 17.52 -15.76
N GLY A 381 -12.66 17.59 -17.11
CA GLY A 381 -12.62 18.84 -17.85
C GLY A 381 -13.85 19.69 -17.62
N SER A 382 -15.06 19.09 -17.69
CA SER A 382 -16.32 19.79 -17.42
C SER A 382 -16.42 20.32 -15.98
N ALA A 383 -15.87 19.60 -15.01
CA ALA A 383 -15.81 20.02 -13.61
C ALA A 383 -14.85 21.20 -13.43
N LEU A 384 -13.66 21.17 -14.06
CA LEU A 384 -12.65 22.24 -14.00
C LEU A 384 -13.14 23.51 -14.70
N ASP A 385 -13.77 23.40 -15.88
CA ASP A 385 -14.35 24.54 -16.64
C ASP A 385 -15.41 25.32 -15.86
N ARG A 386 -16.08 24.67 -14.91
CA ARG A 386 -17.08 25.32 -14.03
C ARG A 386 -16.42 26.20 -12.97
N LEU A 387 -15.21 25.87 -12.53
CA LEU A 387 -14.47 26.67 -11.54
C LEU A 387 -14.02 28.03 -12.11
N ASP A 388 -13.82 28.11 -13.43
CA ASP A 388 -13.37 29.33 -14.11
C ASP A 388 -14.53 30.31 -14.44
N ARG A 389 -15.79 29.91 -14.20
CA ARG A 389 -16.96 30.77 -14.45
C ARG A 389 -17.30 31.55 -13.19
N PRO A 390 -17.18 32.91 -13.19
CA PRO A 390 -17.72 33.71 -12.11
C PRO A 390 -19.22 33.48 -12.02
N GLY A 391 -19.72 33.04 -10.84
CA GLY A 391 -21.13 32.85 -10.55
C GLY A 391 -21.97 34.17 -10.61
#